data_e5767e9f3180719ed321366340da68d9
#
_entry.id   e5767e9f3180719ed321366340da68d9
#
_cell.length_a   1.000
_cell.length_b   1.000
_cell.length_c   1.000
_cell.angle_alpha   90.00
_cell.angle_beta   90.00
_cell.angle_gamma   90.00
#
_symmetry.space_group_name_H-M   'P 1'
#
loop_
_entity.id
_entity.type
_entity.pdbx_description
1 polymer ?
#
loop_
_entity_poly.entity_id
_entity_poly.type
_entity_poly.pdbx_seq_one_letter_code
_entity_poly.pdbx_strand_id
1 'polypeptide(L)'
;MVSVCPRLALLVLVLLPLGACAGGSDEELYLSRSRYANAAQPFPANYRAELIAFLRTYLNDPTNVREASISEPVQRDIGGMRRYFLCVRYNARDSTGRYTGVSDRAALYLDGRFDRLIEKSQDFCPAPTYAAFPELERLAR
;
A
#
# COMPACT_ATOMS: atom_id res chain seq x y z
N MET A 1 39.68 -44.23 -62.67
CA MET A 1 40.25 -43.21 -61.73
C MET A 1 39.10 -42.46 -61.15
N VAL A 2 38.77 -42.77 -59.94
CA VAL A 2 37.57 -42.33 -59.27
C VAL A 2 37.94 -41.19 -58.27
N SER A 3 37.36 -40.00 -58.47
CA SER A 3 37.60 -38.92 -57.59
C SER A 3 36.40 -38.75 -56.66
N VAL A 4 36.62 -39.02 -55.38
CA VAL A 4 35.60 -38.93 -54.33
C VAL A 4 35.67 -37.56 -53.68
N CYS A 5 34.63 -36.74 -53.87
CA CYS A 5 34.44 -35.52 -53.09
C CYS A 5 33.80 -35.82 -51.72
N PRO A 6 34.39 -35.44 -50.60
CA PRO A 6 33.68 -35.44 -49.33
C PRO A 6 32.87 -34.17 -49.16
N ARG A 7 31.57 -34.35 -48.97
CA ARG A 7 30.63 -33.27 -48.54
C ARG A 7 30.94 -32.88 -47.11
N LEU A 8 31.49 -31.71 -46.94
CA LEU A 8 31.65 -31.09 -45.63
C LEU A 8 30.30 -30.50 -45.20
N ALA A 9 29.61 -31.17 -44.29
CA ALA A 9 28.40 -30.67 -43.70
C ALA A 9 28.78 -29.66 -42.62
N LEU A 10 28.53 -28.39 -42.92
CA LEU A 10 28.72 -27.25 -41.98
C LEU A 10 27.53 -27.26 -41.00
N LEU A 11 27.73 -27.79 -39.82
CA LEU A 11 26.78 -27.67 -38.70
C LEU A 11 26.90 -26.26 -38.11
N VAL A 12 26.00 -25.39 -38.53
CA VAL A 12 25.84 -24.04 -37.90
C VAL A 12 25.11 -24.24 -36.58
N LEU A 13 25.85 -24.22 -35.49
CA LEU A 13 25.33 -24.23 -34.13
C LEU A 13 24.79 -22.81 -33.83
N VAL A 14 23.48 -22.62 -33.94
CA VAL A 14 22.79 -21.39 -33.53
C VAL A 14 22.75 -21.34 -32.02
N LEU A 15 23.69 -20.66 -31.40
CA LEU A 15 23.64 -20.26 -30.01
C LEU A 15 22.59 -19.15 -29.84
N LEU A 16 21.40 -19.57 -29.40
CA LEU A 16 20.38 -18.62 -28.88
C LEU A 16 20.89 -18.06 -27.56
N PRO A 17 21.05 -16.73 -27.41
CA PRO A 17 21.28 -16.17 -26.12
C PRO A 17 19.97 -16.31 -25.32
N LEU A 18 19.97 -17.14 -24.28
CA LEU A 18 18.98 -17.07 -23.22
C LEU A 18 19.07 -15.66 -22.62
N GLY A 19 18.10 -14.83 -22.96
CA GLY A 19 17.94 -13.52 -22.35
C GLY A 19 17.87 -13.70 -20.84
N ALA A 20 18.94 -13.31 -20.16
CA ALA A 20 18.93 -13.16 -18.72
C ALA A 20 17.80 -12.19 -18.39
N CYS A 21 16.79 -12.66 -17.66
CA CYS A 21 15.92 -11.78 -16.90
C CYS A 21 16.85 -10.99 -15.99
N ALA A 22 17.11 -9.75 -16.34
CA ALA A 22 17.79 -8.80 -15.50
C ALA A 22 16.85 -8.57 -14.29
N GLY A 23 17.02 -9.38 -13.26
CA GLY A 23 16.54 -9.05 -11.94
C GLY A 23 17.21 -7.72 -11.58
N GLY A 24 16.40 -6.68 -11.30
CA GLY A 24 16.92 -5.41 -10.85
C GLY A 24 17.92 -5.67 -9.73
N SER A 25 19.12 -5.12 -9.85
CA SER A 25 20.16 -5.33 -8.86
C SER A 25 19.68 -4.80 -7.51
N ASP A 26 20.05 -5.46 -6.41
CA ASP A 26 19.78 -5.01 -5.05
C ASP A 26 20.19 -3.53 -4.85
N GLU A 27 21.12 -3.05 -5.64
CA GLU A 27 21.58 -1.67 -5.70
C GLU A 27 20.53 -0.70 -6.25
N GLU A 28 19.79 -1.07 -7.30
CA GLU A 28 18.67 -0.24 -7.81
C GLU A 28 17.52 -0.16 -6.80
N LEU A 29 17.23 -1.26 -6.13
CA LEU A 29 16.24 -1.29 -5.07
C LEU A 29 16.67 -0.45 -3.87
N TYR A 30 17.95 -0.50 -3.49
CA TYR A 30 18.52 0.32 -2.42
C TYR A 30 18.50 1.81 -2.77
N LEU A 31 18.90 2.18 -3.98
CA LEU A 31 18.90 3.57 -4.45
C LEU A 31 17.47 4.14 -4.56
N SER A 32 16.51 3.36 -5.02
CA SER A 32 15.11 3.78 -5.05
C SER A 32 14.57 3.98 -3.63
N ARG A 33 14.86 3.07 -2.72
CA ARG A 33 14.48 3.16 -1.32
C ARG A 33 15.11 4.37 -0.62
N SER A 34 16.37 4.67 -0.92
CA SER A 34 17.07 5.84 -0.39
C SER A 34 16.50 7.16 -0.92
N ARG A 35 16.10 7.23 -2.17
CA ARG A 35 15.42 8.41 -2.74
C ARG A 35 14.09 8.68 -2.06
N TYR A 36 13.28 7.66 -1.80
CA TYR A 36 12.01 7.80 -1.11
C TYR A 36 12.18 8.10 0.38
N ALA A 37 13.23 7.59 1.02
CA ALA A 37 13.51 7.85 2.42
C ALA A 37 13.74 9.35 2.72
N ASN A 38 14.38 10.05 1.80
CA ASN A 38 14.75 11.46 1.95
C ASN A 38 13.84 12.44 1.19
N ALA A 39 12.91 11.94 0.37
CA ALA A 39 12.00 12.81 -0.37
C ALA A 39 10.97 13.42 0.59
N ALA A 40 10.75 14.74 0.45
CA ALA A 40 9.64 15.41 1.13
C ALA A 40 8.33 14.83 0.61
N GLN A 41 7.55 14.22 1.50
CA GLN A 41 6.25 13.67 1.14
C GLN A 41 5.20 14.77 1.09
N PRO A 42 4.41 14.90 0.02
CA PRO A 42 3.33 15.85 -0.04
C PRO A 42 2.24 15.51 0.99
N PHE A 43 1.63 16.55 1.56
CA PHE A 43 0.51 16.37 2.48
C PHE A 43 -0.68 15.73 1.74
N PRO A 44 -1.34 14.70 2.31
CA PRO A 44 -2.47 14.03 1.69
C PRO A 44 -3.75 14.88 1.80
N ALA A 45 -3.89 15.90 0.96
CA ALA A 45 -4.99 16.87 1.05
C ALA A 45 -6.40 16.24 1.01
N ASN A 46 -6.53 15.09 0.33
CA ASN A 46 -7.81 14.37 0.18
C ASN A 46 -7.95 13.17 1.13
N TYR A 47 -7.20 13.15 2.25
CA TYR A 47 -7.10 11.99 3.12
C TYR A 47 -8.44 11.42 3.58
N ARG A 48 -9.43 12.29 3.91
CA ARG A 48 -10.77 11.84 4.33
C ARG A 48 -11.50 11.13 3.20
N ALA A 49 -11.52 11.73 2.02
CA ALA A 49 -12.25 11.17 0.87
C ALA A 49 -11.64 9.85 0.40
N GLU A 50 -10.32 9.74 0.35
CA GLU A 50 -9.62 8.52 -0.04
C GLU A 50 -9.83 7.38 0.97
N LEU A 51 -9.76 7.70 2.27
CA LEU A 51 -10.04 6.73 3.33
C LEU A 51 -11.48 6.23 3.29
N ILE A 52 -12.45 7.12 3.05
CA ILE A 52 -13.86 6.76 2.87
C ILE A 52 -14.04 5.85 1.66
N ALA A 53 -13.43 6.18 0.53
CA ALA A 53 -13.50 5.36 -0.69
C ALA A 53 -12.98 3.94 -0.44
N PHE A 54 -11.88 3.82 0.29
CA PHE A 54 -11.34 2.53 0.71
C PHE A 54 -12.29 1.79 1.67
N LEU A 55 -12.72 2.45 2.76
CA LEU A 55 -13.56 1.82 3.79
C LEU A 55 -14.92 1.36 3.26
N ARG A 56 -15.45 2.02 2.23
CA ARG A 56 -16.71 1.61 1.56
C ARG A 56 -16.62 0.20 0.97
N THR A 57 -15.46 -0.22 0.51
CA THR A 57 -15.24 -1.56 -0.07
C THR A 57 -14.61 -2.54 0.90
N TYR A 58 -13.93 -2.02 1.92
CA TYR A 58 -13.23 -2.81 2.91
C TYR A 58 -14.15 -3.35 4.01
N LEU A 59 -15.12 -2.55 4.47
CA LEU A 59 -16.04 -2.94 5.54
C LEU A 59 -17.10 -3.92 5.05
N ASN A 60 -17.44 -4.92 5.88
CA ASN A 60 -18.51 -5.85 5.60
C ASN A 60 -19.89 -5.14 5.50
N ASP A 61 -20.12 -4.18 6.38
CA ASP A 61 -21.30 -3.31 6.35
C ASP A 61 -20.86 -1.85 6.54
N PRO A 62 -20.64 -1.11 5.43
CA PRO A 62 -20.24 0.28 5.51
C PRO A 62 -21.38 1.23 5.90
N THR A 63 -22.65 0.77 5.88
CA THR A 63 -23.81 1.65 6.05
C THR A 63 -24.21 1.89 7.51
N ASN A 64 -23.65 1.15 8.44
CA ASN A 64 -24.01 1.22 9.87
C ASN A 64 -22.78 1.39 10.76
N VAL A 65 -21.82 2.20 10.32
CA VAL A 65 -20.66 2.53 11.14
C VAL A 65 -21.07 3.48 12.25
N ARG A 66 -20.54 3.30 13.45
CA ARG A 66 -20.80 4.10 14.64
C ARG A 66 -19.51 4.58 15.28
N GLU A 67 -19.61 5.62 16.09
CA GLU A 67 -18.51 6.12 16.93
C GLU A 67 -17.25 6.43 16.11
N ALA A 68 -17.45 6.97 14.89
CA ALA A 68 -16.38 7.26 13.98
C ALA A 68 -15.66 8.56 14.35
N SER A 69 -14.35 8.47 14.46
CA SER A 69 -13.48 9.62 14.68
C SER A 69 -12.15 9.45 13.95
N ILE A 70 -11.49 10.56 13.67
CA ILE A 70 -10.28 10.61 12.85
C ILE A 70 -9.31 11.65 13.41
N SER A 71 -8.01 11.36 13.36
CA SER A 71 -6.97 12.36 13.68
C SER A 71 -6.53 13.09 12.42
N GLU A 72 -5.83 14.21 12.61
CA GLU A 72 -5.12 14.85 11.51
C GLU A 72 -3.93 13.98 11.05
N PRO A 73 -3.56 14.05 9.75
CA PRO A 73 -2.37 13.39 9.24
C PRO A 73 -1.10 13.96 9.87
N VAL A 74 -0.25 13.08 10.38
CA VAL A 74 1.07 13.43 10.92
C VAL A 74 2.16 12.68 10.17
N GLN A 75 3.33 13.28 10.05
CA GLN A 75 4.46 12.68 9.36
C GLN A 75 5.38 11.95 10.35
N ARG A 76 5.76 10.74 10.02
CA ARG A 76 6.70 9.93 10.79
C ARG A 76 7.58 9.10 9.86
N ASP A 77 8.75 8.72 10.36
CA ASP A 77 9.57 7.71 9.71
C ASP A 77 9.00 6.32 10.04
N ILE A 78 8.63 5.58 9.00
CA ILE A 78 8.02 4.25 9.10
C ILE A 78 8.77 3.32 8.16
N GLY A 79 9.54 2.40 8.75
CA GLY A 79 10.35 1.44 7.99
C GLY A 79 11.44 2.09 7.14
N GLY A 80 12.06 3.17 7.63
CA GLY A 80 13.10 3.93 6.94
C GLY A 80 12.59 4.82 5.81
N MET A 81 11.28 5.06 5.74
CA MET A 81 10.68 5.99 4.78
C MET A 81 9.76 6.97 5.51
N ARG A 82 9.91 8.26 5.17
CA ARG A 82 9.02 9.28 5.69
C ARG A 82 7.64 9.14 5.06
N ARG A 83 6.61 9.00 5.89
CA ARG A 83 5.22 8.82 5.45
C ARG A 83 4.28 9.64 6.29
N TYR A 84 3.14 10.01 5.72
CA TYR A 84 2.00 10.48 6.51
C TYR A 84 1.19 9.29 7.00
N PHE A 85 0.70 9.39 8.22
CA PHE A 85 -0.33 8.50 8.74
C PHE A 85 -1.33 9.29 9.57
N LEU A 86 -2.49 8.74 9.73
CA LEU A 86 -3.51 9.23 10.65
C LEU A 86 -4.13 8.04 11.38
N CYS A 87 -4.75 8.32 12.52
CA CYS A 87 -5.52 7.35 13.27
C CYS A 87 -7.01 7.50 12.95
N VAL A 88 -7.66 6.40 12.70
CA VAL A 88 -9.10 6.33 12.51
C VAL A 88 -9.67 5.32 13.49
N ARG A 89 -10.75 5.71 14.14
CA ARG A 89 -11.48 4.92 15.12
C ARG A 89 -12.91 4.75 14.67
N TYR A 90 -13.44 3.55 14.75
CA TYR A 90 -14.85 3.29 14.46
C TYR A 90 -15.31 1.94 15.01
N ASN A 91 -16.63 1.78 15.11
CA ASN A 91 -17.32 0.55 15.44
C ASN A 91 -18.14 0.10 14.23
N ALA A 92 -17.71 -0.96 13.56
CA ALA A 92 -18.37 -1.51 12.38
C ALA A 92 -18.92 -2.90 12.65
N ARG A 93 -19.82 -3.38 11.80
CA ARG A 93 -20.36 -4.73 11.86
C ARG A 93 -19.45 -5.73 11.16
N ASP A 94 -19.35 -6.90 11.75
CA ASP A 94 -18.68 -8.06 11.12
C ASP A 94 -19.57 -8.70 10.04
N SER A 95 -19.10 -9.78 9.42
CA SER A 95 -19.83 -10.55 8.41
C SER A 95 -21.13 -11.19 8.93
N THR A 96 -21.30 -11.28 10.25
CA THR A 96 -22.51 -11.79 10.90
C THR A 96 -23.50 -10.68 11.28
N GLY A 97 -23.19 -9.42 10.96
CA GLY A 97 -23.99 -8.25 11.26
C GLY A 97 -23.88 -7.73 12.70
N ARG A 98 -22.94 -8.25 13.49
CA ARG A 98 -22.72 -7.83 14.89
C ARG A 98 -21.61 -6.78 14.97
N TYR A 99 -21.80 -5.78 15.83
CA TYR A 99 -20.77 -4.80 16.14
C TYR A 99 -19.60 -5.46 16.88
N THR A 100 -18.39 -5.18 16.41
CA THR A 100 -17.15 -5.74 16.98
C THR A 100 -16.55 -4.88 18.10
N GLY A 101 -17.16 -3.73 18.37
CA GLY A 101 -16.64 -2.73 19.29
C GLY A 101 -15.77 -1.68 18.61
N VAL A 102 -15.50 -0.61 19.35
CA VAL A 102 -14.62 0.48 18.87
C VAL A 102 -13.19 0.00 18.86
N SER A 103 -12.49 0.23 17.74
CA SER A 103 -11.07 -0.05 17.63
C SER A 103 -10.34 0.97 16.78
N ASP A 104 -9.07 1.20 17.14
CA ASP A 104 -8.17 2.10 16.43
C ASP A 104 -7.46 1.39 15.29
N ARG A 105 -7.31 2.11 14.19
CA ARG A 105 -6.53 1.70 13.02
C ARG A 105 -5.68 2.85 12.53
N ALA A 106 -4.56 2.54 11.88
CA ALA A 106 -3.74 3.56 11.26
C ALA A 106 -3.88 3.51 9.74
N ALA A 107 -4.21 4.64 9.12
CA ALA A 107 -4.22 4.80 7.67
C ALA A 107 -2.91 5.45 7.23
N LEU A 108 -2.16 4.78 6.36
CA LEU A 108 -0.89 5.25 5.82
C LEU A 108 -1.08 5.89 4.45
N TYR A 109 -0.29 6.94 4.22
CA TYR A 109 -0.26 7.68 2.96
C TYR A 109 1.16 7.78 2.43
N LEU A 110 1.31 7.61 1.12
CA LEU A 110 2.56 7.75 0.38
C LEU A 110 2.30 8.64 -0.83
N ASP A 111 3.19 9.58 -1.08
CA ASP A 111 3.06 10.55 -2.18
C ASP A 111 1.70 11.28 -2.19
N GLY A 112 1.18 11.60 -1.00
CA GLY A 112 -0.09 12.29 -0.82
C GLY A 112 -1.34 11.44 -1.09
N ARG A 113 -1.20 10.13 -1.29
CA ARG A 113 -2.28 9.19 -1.60
C ARG A 113 -2.40 8.11 -0.53
N PHE A 114 -3.62 7.61 -0.32
CA PHE A 114 -3.85 6.46 0.55
C PHE A 114 -3.07 5.24 0.05
N ASP A 115 -2.28 4.63 0.95
CA ASP A 115 -1.49 3.43 0.66
C ASP A 115 -2.15 2.18 1.26
N ARG A 116 -2.37 2.17 2.59
CA ARG A 116 -2.92 1.01 3.29
C ARG A 116 -3.51 1.34 4.65
N LEU A 117 -4.34 0.43 5.16
CA LEU A 117 -4.84 0.42 6.53
C LEU A 117 -4.07 -0.60 7.38
N ILE A 118 -3.71 -0.24 8.60
CA ILE A 118 -3.06 -1.10 9.59
C ILE A 118 -4.06 -1.35 10.72
N GLU A 119 -4.45 -2.62 10.90
CA GLU A 119 -5.40 -3.05 11.91
C GLU A 119 -4.85 -2.98 13.33
N LYS A 120 -3.59 -3.42 13.52
CA LYS A 120 -2.90 -3.38 14.80
C LYS A 120 -2.11 -2.08 14.90
N SER A 121 -2.75 -1.05 15.41
CA SER A 121 -2.25 0.32 15.34
C SER A 121 -1.70 0.88 16.65
N GLN A 122 -1.48 0.05 17.67
CA GLN A 122 -1.05 0.50 19.00
C GLN A 122 0.26 1.32 18.95
N ASP A 123 1.19 0.93 18.08
CA ASP A 123 2.46 1.62 17.91
C ASP A 123 2.32 2.95 17.14
N PHE A 124 1.26 3.07 16.33
CA PHE A 124 0.97 4.28 15.54
C PHE A 124 0.10 5.26 16.29
N CYS A 125 -0.86 4.77 17.06
CA CYS A 125 -1.92 5.54 17.66
C CYS A 125 -1.94 5.45 19.20
N PRO A 126 -0.84 5.76 19.92
CA PRO A 126 -0.81 5.60 21.39
C PRO A 126 -1.73 6.57 22.11
N ALA A 127 -1.88 7.79 21.62
CA ALA A 127 -2.75 8.82 22.20
C ALA A 127 -3.11 9.89 21.17
N PRO A 128 -3.83 9.56 20.10
CA PRO A 128 -4.16 10.54 19.06
C PRO A 128 -5.24 11.51 19.54
N THR A 129 -5.17 12.73 19.03
CA THR A 129 -6.28 13.69 19.17
C THR A 129 -7.30 13.40 18.07
N TYR A 130 -8.50 12.99 18.46
CA TYR A 130 -9.57 12.68 17.54
C TYR A 130 -10.54 13.85 17.36
N ALA A 131 -10.98 14.04 16.12
CA ALA A 131 -12.17 14.79 15.74
C ALA A 131 -13.25 13.84 15.23
N ALA A 132 -14.51 14.23 15.30
CA ALA A 132 -15.62 13.46 14.76
C ALA A 132 -15.43 13.17 13.25
N PHE A 133 -15.86 11.99 12.81
CA PHE A 133 -15.81 11.58 11.41
C PHE A 133 -17.21 11.21 10.89
N PRO A 134 -18.14 12.17 10.86
CA PRO A 134 -19.53 11.91 10.50
C PRO A 134 -19.73 11.45 9.06
N GLU A 135 -18.77 11.72 8.17
CA GLU A 135 -18.80 11.25 6.77
C GLU A 135 -18.73 9.72 6.70
N LEU A 136 -18.00 9.08 7.62
CA LEU A 136 -17.92 7.62 7.71
C LEU A 136 -19.23 7.03 8.27
N GLU A 137 -19.86 7.68 9.25
CA GLU A 137 -21.12 7.19 9.82
C GLU A 137 -22.32 7.32 8.88
N ARG A 138 -22.25 8.26 7.93
CA ARG A 138 -23.30 8.54 6.95
C ARG A 138 -23.10 7.82 5.61
N LEU A 139 -22.18 6.85 5.56
CA LEU A 139 -22.00 6.09 4.32
C LEU A 139 -23.30 5.37 3.95
N ALA A 140 -23.75 5.63 2.73
CA ALA A 140 -24.79 4.88 2.06
C ALA A 140 -24.17 3.88 1.07
N ARG A 141 -24.88 2.81 0.78
CA ARG A 141 -24.47 1.86 -0.27
C ARG A 141 -24.56 2.48 -1.65
#